data_6fcc8d0121576da2f8dab96699a2d2c5
#
_entry.id   6fcc8d0121576da2f8dab96699a2d2c5
#
_cell.length_a   1.000
_cell.length_b   1.000
_cell.length_c   1.000
_cell.angle_alpha   90.00
_cell.angle_beta   90.00
_cell.angle_gamma   90.00
#
_symmetry.space_group_name_H-M   'P 1'
#
loop_
_entity.id
_entity.type
_entity.pdbx_description
1 polymer ?
#
loop_
_entity_poly.entity_id
_entity_poly.type
_entity_poly.pdbx_seq_one_letter_code
_entity_poly.pdbx_strand_id
1 'polypeptide(L)'
;MKDLKKMKYLLLDLDGVCYGKHNNYSLEKVFGQVSNRMTQFIAERLEINRDEAKKLQTDYFYKYNTSLNGLMIHHDIPPQEFLKYVHTIDLSFMKEDKIMRDELINLDMEKFIYTNGSAEHAENILSHLGVYDLFGRDKVFDIQDAGYVPKPEAKTFDLMLNKFKINPKETIYIEDIAKNLSIGHERGCYTVWLINDEHFGKIDSNKDYISHKIENLSLFLKEIRLLKNR
;
A
#
# COMPACT_ATOMS: atom_id res chain seq x y z
N MET A 1 23.12 -11.67 -1.45
CA MET A 1 21.76 -11.45 -2.00
C MET A 1 20.91 -12.63 -1.60
N LYS A 2 19.70 -12.39 -1.05
CA LYS A 2 18.73 -13.47 -0.87
C LYS A 2 18.43 -14.09 -2.24
N ASP A 3 18.33 -15.41 -2.26
CA ASP A 3 18.00 -16.14 -3.47
C ASP A 3 16.53 -15.94 -3.81
N LEU A 4 16.24 -15.06 -4.76
CA LEU A 4 14.88 -14.73 -5.21
C LEU A 4 14.11 -15.95 -5.75
N LYS A 5 14.83 -17.00 -6.19
CA LYS A 5 14.21 -18.26 -6.65
C LYS A 5 13.45 -18.99 -5.53
N LYS A 6 13.85 -18.79 -4.26
CA LYS A 6 13.24 -19.44 -3.10
C LYS A 6 12.06 -18.67 -2.51
N MET A 7 11.75 -17.49 -3.04
CA MET A 7 10.63 -16.71 -2.56
C MET A 7 9.31 -17.37 -2.99
N LYS A 8 8.39 -17.46 -2.03
CA LYS A 8 7.08 -18.11 -2.21
C LYS A 8 5.92 -17.12 -2.12
N TYR A 9 6.15 -15.99 -1.45
CA TYR A 9 5.11 -15.02 -1.13
C TYR A 9 5.46 -13.65 -1.68
N LEU A 10 4.48 -13.02 -2.32
CA LEU A 10 4.54 -11.66 -2.80
C LEU A 10 3.56 -10.82 -1.99
N LEU A 11 4.07 -9.89 -1.21
CA LEU A 11 3.31 -8.94 -0.40
C LEU A 11 3.40 -7.58 -1.06
N LEU A 12 2.28 -7.03 -1.49
CA LEU A 12 2.19 -5.75 -2.19
C LEU A 12 1.44 -4.73 -1.34
N ASP A 13 1.97 -3.51 -1.25
CA ASP A 13 1.11 -2.38 -0.94
C ASP A 13 0.16 -2.09 -2.10
N LEU A 14 -0.88 -1.31 -1.85
CA LEU A 14 -1.90 -0.95 -2.84
C LEU A 14 -1.59 0.38 -3.52
N ASP A 15 -1.64 1.46 -2.73
CA ASP A 15 -1.58 2.83 -3.23
C ASP A 15 -0.13 3.21 -3.58
N GLY A 16 0.13 3.53 -4.84
CA GLY A 16 1.49 3.80 -5.32
C GLY A 16 2.27 2.55 -5.77
N VAL A 17 1.79 1.33 -5.44
CA VAL A 17 2.40 0.06 -5.87
C VAL A 17 1.58 -0.63 -6.94
N CYS A 18 0.30 -0.94 -6.71
CA CYS A 18 -0.54 -1.56 -7.74
C CYS A 18 -0.90 -0.58 -8.86
N TYR A 19 -0.89 0.69 -8.58
CA TYR A 19 -1.02 1.76 -9.58
C TYR A 19 -0.02 2.88 -9.29
N GLY A 20 0.41 3.59 -10.34
CA GLY A 20 1.37 4.67 -10.22
C GLY A 20 1.89 5.11 -11.59
N LYS A 21 2.94 5.91 -11.61
CA LYS A 21 3.57 6.39 -12.85
C LYS A 21 4.02 5.25 -13.77
N HIS A 22 4.37 4.11 -13.19
CA HIS A 22 4.88 2.94 -13.91
C HIS A 22 3.84 2.24 -14.80
N ASN A 23 2.54 2.46 -14.56
CA ASN A 23 1.44 1.94 -15.39
C ASN A 23 0.49 3.06 -15.87
N ASN A 24 1.01 4.27 -16.05
CA ASN A 24 0.32 5.45 -16.57
C ASN A 24 -0.78 6.04 -15.67
N TYR A 25 -0.82 5.66 -14.40
CA TYR A 25 -1.66 6.32 -13.41
C TYR A 25 -0.78 7.16 -12.49
N SER A 26 -0.96 8.48 -12.49
CA SER A 26 -0.27 9.30 -11.48
C SER A 26 -0.91 9.05 -10.11
N LEU A 27 -0.08 8.98 -9.08
CA LEU A 27 -0.56 8.89 -7.70
C LEU A 27 -1.50 10.06 -7.37
N GLU A 28 -1.21 11.25 -7.89
CA GLU A 28 -2.04 12.45 -7.76
C GLU A 28 -3.45 12.25 -8.34
N LYS A 29 -3.59 11.56 -9.46
CA LYS A 29 -4.90 11.37 -10.11
C LYS A 29 -5.82 10.44 -9.31
N VAL A 30 -5.29 9.49 -8.58
CA VAL A 30 -6.05 8.53 -7.74
C VAL A 30 -6.00 8.98 -6.28
N PHE A 31 -4.82 8.91 -5.65
CA PHE A 31 -4.66 9.23 -4.23
C PHE A 31 -4.88 10.72 -3.94
N GLY A 32 -4.65 11.60 -4.91
CA GLY A 32 -5.00 13.02 -4.78
C GLY A 32 -6.49 13.25 -4.53
N GLN A 33 -7.40 12.43 -5.13
CA GLN A 33 -8.82 12.48 -4.81
C GLN A 33 -9.08 12.07 -3.36
N VAL A 34 -8.46 10.96 -2.90
CA VAL A 34 -8.54 10.51 -1.51
C VAL A 34 -8.06 11.61 -0.56
N SER A 35 -6.90 12.21 -0.85
CA SER A 35 -6.33 13.31 -0.05
C SER A 35 -7.24 14.55 -0.01
N ASN A 36 -7.86 14.92 -1.12
CA ASN A 36 -8.80 16.03 -1.17
C ASN A 36 -10.06 15.74 -0.33
N ARG A 37 -10.56 14.51 -0.37
CA ARG A 37 -11.71 14.08 0.44
C ARG A 37 -11.36 14.00 1.93
N MET A 38 -10.13 13.60 2.28
CA MET A 38 -9.63 13.68 3.66
C MET A 38 -9.68 15.12 4.17
N THR A 39 -9.12 16.07 3.39
CA THR A 39 -9.14 17.49 3.74
C THR A 39 -10.58 17.99 3.94
N GLN A 40 -11.47 17.63 3.03
CA GLN A 40 -12.88 18.04 3.10
C GLN A 40 -13.57 17.46 4.34
N PHE A 41 -13.42 16.16 4.60
CA PHE A 41 -13.97 15.49 5.79
C PHE A 41 -13.51 16.18 7.10
N ILE A 42 -12.21 16.47 7.17
CA ILE A 42 -11.63 17.12 8.36
C ILE A 42 -12.22 18.53 8.53
N ALA A 43 -12.30 19.31 7.45
CA ALA A 43 -12.85 20.66 7.49
C ALA A 43 -14.32 20.66 7.96
N GLU A 44 -15.14 19.77 7.41
CA GLU A 44 -16.56 19.64 7.78
C GLU A 44 -16.75 19.12 9.20
N ARG A 45 -15.96 18.10 9.60
CA ARG A 45 -16.15 17.44 10.90
C ARG A 45 -15.64 18.25 12.07
N LEU A 46 -14.58 19.05 11.87
CA LEU A 46 -13.98 19.88 12.91
C LEU A 46 -14.39 21.35 12.81
N GLU A 47 -15.24 21.71 11.85
CA GLU A 47 -15.71 23.08 11.61
C GLU A 47 -14.55 24.09 11.44
N ILE A 48 -13.48 23.68 10.74
CA ILE A 48 -12.30 24.50 10.44
C ILE A 48 -12.21 24.78 8.92
N ASN A 49 -11.44 25.80 8.55
CA ASN A 49 -11.25 26.09 7.13
C ASN A 49 -10.39 25.03 6.42
N ARG A 50 -10.41 25.03 5.10
CA ARG A 50 -9.77 24.01 4.26
C ARG A 50 -8.24 23.99 4.43
N ASP A 51 -7.60 25.13 4.62
CA ASP A 51 -6.14 25.22 4.75
C ASP A 51 -5.69 24.66 6.11
N GLU A 52 -6.41 24.97 7.18
CA GLU A 52 -6.20 24.38 8.50
C GLU A 52 -6.42 22.86 8.47
N ALA A 53 -7.48 22.39 7.80
CA ALA A 53 -7.76 20.96 7.64
C ALA A 53 -6.64 20.25 6.86
N LYS A 54 -6.13 20.85 5.79
CA LYS A 54 -5.02 20.31 5.01
C LYS A 54 -3.73 20.24 5.83
N LYS A 55 -3.45 21.28 6.60
CA LYS A 55 -2.30 21.28 7.52
C LYS A 55 -2.43 20.16 8.54
N LEU A 56 -3.59 20.04 9.21
CA LEU A 56 -3.85 19.03 10.22
C LEU A 56 -3.72 17.61 9.64
N GLN A 57 -4.29 17.36 8.44
CA GLN A 57 -4.14 16.11 7.70
C GLN A 57 -2.67 15.74 7.52
N THR A 58 -1.85 16.70 7.09
CA THR A 58 -0.43 16.50 6.82
C THR A 58 0.36 16.28 8.10
N ASP A 59 0.14 17.10 9.12
CA ASP A 59 0.80 16.98 10.43
C ASP A 59 0.52 15.61 11.08
N TYR A 60 -0.73 15.13 10.99
CA TYR A 60 -1.11 13.83 11.53
C TYR A 60 -0.51 12.68 10.74
N PHE A 61 -0.45 12.77 9.40
CA PHE A 61 0.21 11.77 8.58
C PHE A 61 1.68 11.58 9.00
N TYR A 62 2.44 12.66 9.15
CA TYR A 62 3.85 12.58 9.54
C TYR A 62 4.05 12.12 10.99
N LYS A 63 3.19 12.54 11.90
CA LYS A 63 3.34 12.26 13.34
C LYS A 63 2.81 10.87 13.73
N TYR A 64 1.75 10.40 13.08
CA TYR A 64 1.01 9.19 13.47
C TYR A 64 0.93 8.14 12.37
N ASN A 65 1.74 8.25 11.32
CA ASN A 65 1.84 7.36 10.16
C ASN A 65 0.61 7.37 9.23
N THR A 66 -0.57 7.79 9.70
CA THR A 66 -1.75 8.11 8.88
C THR A 66 -2.51 9.28 9.49
N SER A 67 -3.22 10.04 8.64
CA SER A 67 -4.11 11.10 9.11
C SER A 67 -5.24 10.53 9.96
N LEU A 68 -5.78 9.36 9.61
CA LEU A 68 -6.82 8.67 10.36
C LEU A 68 -6.38 8.38 11.81
N ASN A 69 -5.17 7.86 12.00
CA ASN A 69 -4.68 7.54 13.35
C ASN A 69 -4.61 8.79 14.25
N GLY A 70 -4.14 9.92 13.70
CA GLY A 70 -4.16 11.20 14.41
C GLY A 70 -5.59 11.69 14.74
N LEU A 71 -6.51 11.54 13.79
CA LEU A 71 -7.91 11.93 13.98
C LEU A 71 -8.61 11.08 15.06
N MET A 72 -8.34 9.78 15.10
CA MET A 72 -8.86 8.88 16.14
C MET A 72 -8.34 9.27 17.53
N ILE A 73 -7.05 9.57 17.64
CA ILE A 73 -6.40 9.91 18.93
C ILE A 73 -6.90 11.24 19.49
N HIS A 74 -7.11 12.24 18.64
CA HIS A 74 -7.33 13.63 19.08
C HIS A 74 -8.75 14.14 18.91
N HIS A 75 -9.59 13.48 18.11
CA HIS A 75 -10.90 14.00 17.72
C HIS A 75 -12.02 12.94 17.78
N ASP A 76 -11.74 11.75 18.31
CA ASP A 76 -12.70 10.63 18.43
C ASP A 76 -13.47 10.33 17.13
N ILE A 77 -12.79 10.48 15.98
CA ILE A 77 -13.39 10.22 14.66
C ILE A 77 -13.63 8.72 14.49
N PRO A 78 -14.87 8.29 14.17
CA PRO A 78 -15.14 6.89 13.84
C PRO A 78 -14.41 6.48 12.56
N PRO A 79 -13.49 5.48 12.62
CA PRO A 79 -12.63 5.16 11.49
C PRO A 79 -13.41 4.66 10.27
N GLN A 80 -14.51 3.91 10.46
CA GLN A 80 -15.33 3.42 9.36
C GLN A 80 -16.00 4.56 8.58
N GLU A 81 -16.50 5.58 9.28
CA GLU A 81 -17.11 6.77 8.67
C GLU A 81 -16.08 7.50 7.79
N PHE A 82 -14.88 7.73 8.35
CA PHE A 82 -13.78 8.36 7.63
C PHE A 82 -13.39 7.56 6.37
N LEU A 83 -13.11 6.26 6.53
CA LEU A 83 -12.66 5.41 5.43
C LEU A 83 -13.70 5.33 4.30
N LYS A 84 -14.98 5.16 4.64
CA LYS A 84 -16.07 5.15 3.66
C LYS A 84 -16.14 6.48 2.89
N TYR A 85 -16.02 7.60 3.60
CA TYR A 85 -16.06 8.92 2.97
C TYR A 85 -14.89 9.14 2.03
N VAL A 86 -13.65 8.91 2.49
CA VAL A 86 -12.45 9.26 1.73
C VAL A 86 -12.20 8.35 0.53
N HIS A 87 -12.64 7.08 0.58
CA HIS A 87 -12.46 6.12 -0.50
C HIS A 87 -13.60 6.15 -1.55
N THR A 88 -14.60 7.01 -1.39
CA THR A 88 -15.62 7.24 -2.42
C THR A 88 -15.05 8.20 -3.47
N ILE A 89 -14.30 7.67 -4.43
CA ILE A 89 -13.59 8.41 -5.48
C ILE A 89 -14.00 7.95 -6.87
N ASP A 90 -13.77 8.77 -7.89
CA ASP A 90 -14.00 8.40 -9.29
C ASP A 90 -12.80 7.63 -9.84
N LEU A 91 -13.02 6.40 -10.26
CA LEU A 91 -12.04 5.52 -10.88
C LEU A 91 -12.39 5.20 -12.35
N SER A 92 -13.41 5.84 -12.93
CA SER A 92 -13.92 5.56 -14.29
C SER A 92 -12.84 5.71 -15.39
N PHE A 93 -11.80 6.46 -15.12
CA PHE A 93 -10.66 6.63 -16.04
C PHE A 93 -9.65 5.48 -15.98
N MET A 94 -9.69 4.64 -14.95
CA MET A 94 -8.82 3.48 -14.84
C MET A 94 -9.27 2.37 -15.81
N LYS A 95 -8.30 1.65 -16.32
CA LYS A 95 -8.52 0.51 -17.21
C LYS A 95 -7.70 -0.67 -16.72
N GLU A 96 -8.07 -1.86 -17.19
CA GLU A 96 -7.31 -3.07 -16.92
C GLU A 96 -5.83 -2.93 -17.26
N ASP A 97 -4.97 -3.32 -16.33
CA ASP A 97 -3.52 -3.45 -16.56
C ASP A 97 -3.20 -4.91 -16.96
N LYS A 98 -3.34 -5.19 -18.25
CA LYS A 98 -3.11 -6.53 -18.79
C LYS A 98 -1.68 -7.01 -18.57
N ILE A 99 -0.70 -6.10 -18.59
CA ILE A 99 0.72 -6.46 -18.40
C ILE A 99 0.94 -6.94 -16.96
N MET A 100 0.49 -6.15 -15.98
CA MET A 100 0.58 -6.53 -14.57
C MET A 100 -0.20 -7.82 -14.30
N ARG A 101 -1.41 -7.96 -14.87
CA ARG A 101 -2.23 -9.18 -14.75
C ARG A 101 -1.49 -10.40 -15.26
N ASP A 102 -0.93 -10.34 -16.47
CA ASP A 102 -0.20 -11.46 -17.06
C ASP A 102 1.02 -11.86 -16.22
N GLU A 103 1.78 -10.90 -15.73
CA GLU A 103 2.93 -11.21 -14.87
C GLU A 103 2.49 -11.81 -13.53
N LEU A 104 1.41 -11.29 -12.90
CA LEU A 104 0.88 -11.85 -11.66
C LEU A 104 0.35 -13.28 -11.84
N ILE A 105 -0.36 -13.59 -12.92
CA ILE A 105 -0.87 -14.95 -13.20
C ILE A 105 0.28 -15.94 -13.39
N ASN A 106 1.28 -15.56 -14.16
CA ASN A 106 2.37 -16.47 -14.54
C ASN A 106 3.49 -16.56 -13.49
N LEU A 107 3.42 -15.78 -12.43
CA LEU A 107 4.38 -15.83 -11.31
C LEU A 107 3.95 -16.90 -10.30
N ASP A 108 4.75 -17.96 -10.17
CA ASP A 108 4.55 -19.03 -9.18
C ASP A 108 4.93 -18.56 -7.76
N MET A 109 4.05 -17.74 -7.20
CA MET A 109 4.09 -17.22 -5.83
C MET A 109 2.67 -16.95 -5.35
N GLU A 110 2.38 -17.13 -4.06
CA GLU A 110 1.15 -16.62 -3.46
C GLU A 110 1.24 -15.10 -3.29
N LYS A 111 0.15 -14.41 -3.57
CA LYS A 111 0.10 -12.94 -3.64
C LYS A 111 -0.88 -12.40 -2.63
N PHE A 112 -0.47 -11.33 -1.92
CA PHE A 112 -1.25 -10.68 -0.88
C PHE A 112 -1.15 -9.17 -0.99
N ILE A 113 -2.21 -8.49 -0.59
CA ILE A 113 -2.23 -7.02 -0.42
C ILE A 113 -2.11 -6.70 1.06
N TYR A 114 -1.27 -5.71 1.38
CA TYR A 114 -1.11 -5.15 2.72
C TYR A 114 -1.17 -3.64 2.66
N THR A 115 -2.32 -3.05 3.03
CA THR A 115 -2.61 -1.63 2.85
C THR A 115 -3.05 -0.93 4.13
N ASN A 116 -2.76 0.38 4.23
CA ASN A 116 -3.36 1.27 5.22
C ASN A 116 -4.75 1.81 4.78
N GLY A 117 -5.21 1.44 3.57
CA GLY A 117 -6.57 1.69 3.10
C GLY A 117 -7.56 0.66 3.60
N SER A 118 -8.83 0.81 3.23
CA SER A 118 -9.88 -0.19 3.50
C SER A 118 -9.91 -1.30 2.44
N ALA A 119 -10.50 -2.45 2.79
CA ALA A 119 -10.67 -3.56 1.86
C ALA A 119 -11.54 -3.17 0.66
N GLU A 120 -12.56 -2.35 0.86
CA GLU A 120 -13.43 -1.85 -0.21
C GLU A 120 -12.63 -0.96 -1.18
N HIS A 121 -11.71 -0.15 -0.67
CA HIS A 121 -10.80 0.63 -1.53
C HIS A 121 -9.90 -0.28 -2.36
N ALA A 122 -9.32 -1.31 -1.73
CA ALA A 122 -8.50 -2.29 -2.43
C ALA A 122 -9.30 -3.04 -3.50
N GLU A 123 -10.52 -3.49 -3.20
CA GLU A 123 -11.41 -4.13 -4.16
C GLU A 123 -11.71 -3.22 -5.35
N ASN A 124 -12.05 -1.96 -5.10
CA ASN A 124 -12.35 -0.99 -6.16
C ASN A 124 -11.14 -0.76 -7.09
N ILE A 125 -9.98 -0.50 -6.53
CA ILE A 125 -8.74 -0.29 -7.31
C ILE A 125 -8.38 -1.54 -8.11
N LEU A 126 -8.30 -2.70 -7.46
CA LEU A 126 -7.88 -3.96 -8.10
C LEU A 126 -8.88 -4.45 -9.15
N SER A 127 -10.19 -4.16 -8.96
CA SER A 127 -11.22 -4.47 -9.95
C SER A 127 -11.07 -3.64 -11.21
N HIS A 128 -10.82 -2.32 -11.09
CA HIS A 128 -10.56 -1.47 -12.25
C HIS A 128 -9.26 -1.85 -12.98
N LEU A 129 -8.25 -2.31 -12.25
CA LEU A 129 -7.01 -2.85 -12.83
C LEU A 129 -7.18 -4.26 -13.44
N GLY A 130 -8.33 -4.91 -13.23
CA GLY A 130 -8.63 -6.25 -13.74
C GLY A 130 -7.85 -7.37 -13.04
N VAL A 131 -7.47 -7.19 -11.77
CA VAL A 131 -6.65 -8.17 -11.03
C VAL A 131 -7.25 -8.61 -9.69
N TYR A 132 -8.43 -8.12 -9.30
CA TYR A 132 -9.02 -8.45 -7.99
C TYR A 132 -9.28 -9.96 -7.82
N ASP A 133 -9.63 -10.67 -8.89
CA ASP A 133 -9.85 -12.12 -8.87
C ASP A 133 -8.61 -12.93 -8.47
N LEU A 134 -7.41 -12.36 -8.57
CA LEU A 134 -6.16 -12.99 -8.15
C LEU A 134 -5.92 -12.91 -6.63
N PHE A 135 -6.60 -12.00 -5.97
CA PHE A 135 -6.49 -11.74 -4.53
C PHE A 135 -7.77 -12.13 -3.78
N GLY A 136 -8.91 -11.57 -4.16
CA GLY A 136 -10.14 -11.65 -3.39
C GLY A 136 -9.98 -11.01 -1.99
N ARG A 137 -11.06 -11.01 -1.19
CA ARG A 137 -11.00 -10.46 0.18
C ARG A 137 -10.04 -11.22 1.10
N ASP A 138 -9.92 -12.50 0.90
CA ASP A 138 -9.14 -13.38 1.79
C ASP A 138 -7.63 -13.13 1.74
N LYS A 139 -7.15 -12.49 0.67
CA LYS A 139 -5.73 -12.14 0.49
C LYS A 139 -5.44 -10.64 0.64
N VAL A 140 -6.40 -9.89 1.16
CA VAL A 140 -6.24 -8.47 1.51
C VAL A 140 -6.16 -8.33 3.02
N PHE A 141 -5.09 -7.72 3.51
CA PHE A 141 -4.96 -7.25 4.89
C PHE A 141 -5.04 -5.72 4.88
N ASP A 142 -6.11 -5.21 5.42
CA ASP A 142 -6.45 -3.80 5.42
C ASP A 142 -6.27 -3.16 6.80
N ILE A 143 -6.52 -1.86 6.89
CA ILE A 143 -6.39 -1.13 8.15
C ILE A 143 -7.40 -1.60 9.23
N GLN A 144 -8.55 -2.17 8.84
CA GLN A 144 -9.54 -2.71 9.79
C GLN A 144 -9.04 -4.03 10.38
N ASP A 145 -8.45 -4.92 9.57
CA ASP A 145 -7.78 -6.14 10.03
C ASP A 145 -6.64 -5.83 11.02
N ALA A 146 -5.99 -4.68 10.84
CA ALA A 146 -4.95 -4.17 11.73
C ALA A 146 -5.47 -3.55 13.04
N GLY A 147 -6.79 -3.49 13.24
CA GLY A 147 -7.41 -2.76 14.35
C GLY A 147 -7.09 -1.26 14.30
N TYR A 148 -6.96 -0.71 13.10
CA TYR A 148 -6.62 0.69 12.78
C TYR A 148 -5.22 1.13 13.20
N VAL A 149 -4.33 0.20 13.50
CA VAL A 149 -2.91 0.47 13.75
C VAL A 149 -2.17 0.46 12.42
N PRO A 150 -1.60 1.61 11.97
CA PRO A 150 -1.05 1.71 10.61
C PRO A 150 0.33 1.08 10.46
N LYS A 151 0.76 0.83 9.22
CA LYS A 151 2.18 0.63 8.87
C LYS A 151 3.01 1.85 9.31
N PRO A 152 4.26 1.65 9.72
CA PRO A 152 5.06 0.42 9.80
C PRO A 152 5.05 -0.27 11.18
N GLU A 153 3.97 -0.20 11.94
CA GLU A 153 3.92 -0.76 13.28
C GLU A 153 4.14 -2.29 13.30
N ALA A 154 5.04 -2.76 14.16
CA ALA A 154 5.41 -4.18 14.26
C ALA A 154 4.20 -5.08 14.53
N LYS A 155 3.31 -4.67 15.44
CA LYS A 155 2.08 -5.40 15.76
C LYS A 155 1.23 -5.68 14.52
N THR A 156 1.06 -4.69 13.66
CA THR A 156 0.25 -4.81 12.43
C THR A 156 0.88 -5.78 11.45
N PHE A 157 2.20 -5.70 11.27
CA PHE A 157 2.92 -6.62 10.39
C PHE A 157 2.85 -8.06 10.90
N ASP A 158 3.02 -8.28 12.19
CA ASP A 158 2.95 -9.62 12.81
C ASP A 158 1.51 -10.20 12.72
N LEU A 159 0.47 -9.37 12.87
CA LEU A 159 -0.92 -9.79 12.64
C LEU A 159 -1.15 -10.23 11.19
N MET A 160 -0.63 -9.50 10.21
CA MET A 160 -0.71 -9.84 8.79
C MET A 160 0.01 -11.16 8.49
N LEU A 161 1.23 -11.36 9.01
CA LEU A 161 1.98 -12.62 8.84
C LEU A 161 1.19 -13.81 9.39
N ASN A 162 0.59 -13.64 10.57
CA ASN A 162 -0.21 -14.69 11.25
C ASN A 162 -1.51 -14.98 10.47
N LYS A 163 -2.23 -13.96 9.99
CA LYS A 163 -3.47 -14.13 9.21
C LYS A 163 -3.21 -14.94 7.95
N PHE A 164 -2.16 -14.62 7.22
CA PHE A 164 -1.85 -15.29 5.96
C PHE A 164 -0.97 -16.53 6.12
N LYS A 165 -0.44 -16.79 7.32
CA LYS A 165 0.47 -17.91 7.62
C LYS A 165 1.70 -17.92 6.71
N ILE A 166 2.23 -16.76 6.38
CA ILE A 166 3.37 -16.59 5.49
C ILE A 166 4.68 -16.49 6.26
N ASN A 167 5.74 -17.07 5.67
CA ASN A 167 7.08 -16.99 6.21
C ASN A 167 7.77 -15.73 5.69
N PRO A 168 8.11 -14.74 6.54
CA PRO A 168 8.75 -13.51 6.10
C PRO A 168 10.08 -13.73 5.39
N LYS A 169 10.83 -14.81 5.72
CA LYS A 169 12.10 -15.12 5.05
C LYS A 169 11.95 -15.61 3.61
N GLU A 170 10.75 -16.01 3.23
CA GLU A 170 10.38 -16.44 1.87
C GLU A 170 9.45 -15.43 1.18
N THR A 171 9.39 -14.18 1.70
CA THR A 171 8.50 -13.12 1.25
C THR A 171 9.27 -11.99 0.58
N ILE A 172 8.80 -11.56 -0.60
CA ILE A 172 9.13 -10.28 -1.22
C ILE A 172 8.06 -9.28 -0.79
N TYR A 173 8.47 -8.19 -0.12
CA TYR A 173 7.58 -7.11 0.28
C TYR A 173 7.88 -5.87 -0.54
N ILE A 174 6.89 -5.38 -1.31
CA ILE A 174 6.99 -4.22 -2.20
C ILE A 174 6.13 -3.07 -1.67
N GLU A 175 6.72 -1.90 -1.57
CA GLU A 175 6.16 -0.68 -0.97
C GLU A 175 6.69 0.56 -1.67
N ASP A 176 5.88 1.61 -1.77
CA ASP A 176 6.28 2.91 -2.32
C ASP A 176 6.73 3.92 -1.25
N ILE A 177 6.32 3.73 0.01
CA ILE A 177 6.80 4.50 1.16
C ILE A 177 7.97 3.75 1.80
N ALA A 178 9.20 4.20 1.54
CA ALA A 178 10.42 3.51 1.96
C ALA A 178 10.43 3.15 3.46
N LYS A 179 9.97 4.05 4.33
CA LYS A 179 9.87 3.84 5.79
C LYS A 179 9.06 2.59 6.16
N ASN A 180 8.02 2.26 5.41
CA ASN A 180 7.14 1.11 5.71
C ASN A 180 7.85 -0.23 5.51
N LEU A 181 8.96 -0.27 4.78
CA LEU A 181 9.76 -1.48 4.57
C LEU A 181 10.56 -1.92 5.81
N SER A 182 10.78 -1.02 6.78
CA SER A 182 11.64 -1.27 7.94
C SER A 182 11.27 -2.53 8.71
N ILE A 183 10.00 -2.67 9.08
CA ILE A 183 9.54 -3.85 9.84
C ILE A 183 9.61 -5.15 9.02
N GLY A 184 9.31 -5.09 7.71
CA GLY A 184 9.47 -6.23 6.81
C GLY A 184 10.90 -6.74 6.79
N HIS A 185 11.87 -5.82 6.73
CA HIS A 185 13.29 -6.15 6.80
C HIS A 185 13.67 -6.81 8.14
N GLU A 186 13.25 -6.22 9.27
CA GLU A 186 13.49 -6.79 10.60
C GLU A 186 12.97 -8.21 10.75
N ARG A 187 11.81 -8.52 10.16
CA ARG A 187 11.23 -9.87 10.13
C ARG A 187 11.89 -10.78 9.11
N GLY A 188 12.76 -10.24 8.26
CA GLY A 188 13.55 -11.00 7.31
C GLY A 188 13.00 -11.07 5.90
N CYS A 189 12.03 -10.26 5.50
CA CYS A 189 11.57 -10.13 4.12
C CYS A 189 12.70 -9.65 3.18
N TYR A 190 12.55 -9.95 1.90
CA TYR A 190 13.25 -9.22 0.85
C TYR A 190 12.44 -7.97 0.50
N THR A 191 12.95 -6.84 0.91
CA THR A 191 12.25 -5.55 0.85
C THR A 191 12.55 -4.83 -0.45
N VAL A 192 11.53 -4.39 -1.14
CA VAL A 192 11.64 -3.72 -2.44
C VAL A 192 10.93 -2.38 -2.38
N TRP A 193 11.67 -1.31 -2.59
CA TRP A 193 11.10 0.02 -2.71
C TRP A 193 10.79 0.33 -4.17
N LEU A 194 9.51 0.50 -4.49
CA LEU A 194 9.07 1.06 -5.76
C LEU A 194 9.22 2.58 -5.68
N ILE A 195 10.16 3.12 -6.47
CA ILE A 195 10.56 4.53 -6.39
C ILE A 195 9.36 5.43 -6.65
N ASN A 196 9.04 6.23 -5.65
CA ASN A 196 8.01 7.25 -5.66
C ASN A 196 8.67 8.63 -5.64
N ASP A 197 8.20 9.55 -6.50
CA ASP A 197 8.73 10.90 -6.60
C ASP A 197 8.23 11.81 -5.48
N GLU A 198 7.21 11.42 -4.75
CA GLU A 198 6.65 12.17 -3.63
C GLU A 198 7.61 12.24 -2.44
N HIS A 199 7.63 13.39 -1.76
CA HIS A 199 8.54 13.61 -0.63
C HIS A 199 8.35 12.55 0.47
N PHE A 200 7.10 12.21 0.80
CA PHE A 200 6.81 11.23 1.85
C PHE A 200 7.29 9.81 1.49
N GLY A 201 7.25 9.44 0.21
CA GLY A 201 7.72 8.14 -0.26
C GLY A 201 9.24 7.97 -0.11
N LYS A 202 10.00 9.08 -0.17
CA LYS A 202 11.47 9.10 -0.10
C LYS A 202 12.04 9.12 1.31
N ILE A 203 11.21 9.33 2.34
CA ILE A 203 11.68 9.33 3.72
C ILE A 203 12.34 7.98 4.01
N ASP A 204 13.59 8.02 4.47
CA ASP A 204 14.42 6.84 4.74
C ASP A 204 14.79 5.98 3.52
N SER A 205 14.64 6.49 2.30
CA SER A 205 14.96 5.75 1.07
C SER A 205 16.45 5.39 0.88
N ASN A 206 17.32 5.88 1.75
CA ASN A 206 18.76 5.58 1.77
C ASN A 206 19.15 4.55 2.84
N LYS A 207 18.19 4.02 3.59
CA LYS A 207 18.44 3.06 4.66
C LYS A 207 18.76 1.66 4.12
N ASP A 208 19.53 0.92 4.89
CA ASP A 208 20.00 -0.43 4.57
C ASP A 208 18.93 -1.52 4.67
N TYR A 209 17.78 -1.20 5.24
CA TYR A 209 16.63 -2.10 5.23
C TYR A 209 15.92 -2.18 3.86
N ILE A 210 16.35 -1.44 2.84
CA ILE A 210 15.88 -1.55 1.46
C ILE A 210 16.81 -2.50 0.70
N SER A 211 16.34 -3.71 0.42
CA SER A 211 17.12 -4.73 -0.28
C SER A 211 17.27 -4.44 -1.77
N HIS A 212 16.24 -3.82 -2.37
CA HIS A 212 16.20 -3.53 -3.81
C HIS A 212 15.34 -2.29 -4.10
N LYS A 213 15.65 -1.59 -5.21
CA LYS A 213 14.91 -0.42 -5.68
C LYS A 213 14.45 -0.68 -7.10
N ILE A 214 13.19 -0.38 -7.39
CA ILE A 214 12.59 -0.57 -8.71
C ILE A 214 11.81 0.68 -9.15
N GLU A 215 11.66 0.87 -10.45
CA GLU A 215 10.87 1.95 -11.04
C GLU A 215 9.57 1.43 -11.68
N ASN A 216 9.44 0.12 -11.88
CA ASN A 216 8.29 -0.48 -12.54
C ASN A 216 7.99 -1.86 -11.96
N LEU A 217 6.77 -2.02 -11.41
CA LEU A 217 6.33 -3.27 -10.80
C LEU A 217 6.30 -4.42 -11.80
N SER A 218 5.66 -4.24 -12.95
CA SER A 218 5.46 -5.32 -13.93
C SER A 218 6.78 -5.82 -14.51
N LEU A 219 7.75 -4.94 -14.72
CA LEU A 219 9.10 -5.34 -15.15
C LEU A 219 9.80 -6.17 -14.08
N PHE A 220 9.71 -5.78 -12.83
CA PHE A 220 10.30 -6.54 -11.72
C PHE A 220 9.63 -7.90 -11.53
N LEU A 221 8.30 -8.00 -11.64
CA LEU A 221 7.58 -9.27 -11.60
C LEU A 221 8.03 -10.20 -12.71
N LYS A 222 8.21 -9.68 -13.95
CA LYS A 222 8.77 -10.41 -15.08
C LYS A 222 10.18 -10.94 -14.81
N GLU A 223 11.05 -10.13 -14.23
CA GLU A 223 12.41 -10.54 -13.85
C GLU A 223 12.39 -11.71 -12.86
N ILE A 224 11.56 -11.62 -11.80
CA ILE A 224 11.43 -12.71 -10.82
C ILE A 224 10.91 -13.98 -11.50
N ARG A 225 9.87 -13.87 -12.32
CA ARG A 225 9.30 -15.02 -13.06
C ARG A 225 10.35 -15.71 -13.93
N LEU A 226 11.12 -14.93 -14.69
CA LEU A 226 12.19 -15.49 -15.53
C LEU A 226 13.33 -16.12 -14.72
N LEU A 227 13.64 -15.60 -13.53
CA LEU A 227 14.61 -16.19 -12.62
C LEU A 227 14.12 -17.51 -12.04
N LYS A 228 12.82 -17.63 -11.70
CA LYS A 228 12.23 -18.86 -11.13
C LYS A 228 12.10 -19.97 -12.16
N ASN A 229 11.97 -19.64 -13.45
CA ASN A 229 11.81 -20.60 -14.53
C ASN A 229 13.15 -21.13 -15.11
N ARG A 230 14.28 -20.65 -14.61
CA ARG A 230 15.64 -21.14 -14.93
C ARG A 230 16.10 -22.17 -13.90
#